data_7f15bccae12bff30fa4889606bf76372
#
_entry.id   7f15bccae12bff30fa4889606bf76372
#
_cell.length_a   1.000
_cell.length_b   1.000
_cell.length_c   1.000
_cell.angle_alpha   90.00
_cell.angle_beta   90.00
_cell.angle_gamma   90.00
#
_symmetry.space_group_name_H-M   'P 1'
#
loop_
_entity.id
_entity.type
_entity.pdbx_description
1 polymer ?
#
loop_
_entity_poly.entity_id
_entity_poly.type
_entity_poly.pdbx_seq_one_letter_code
_entity_poly.pdbx_strand_id
1 'polypeptide(L)'
;DVYKRQLQGLWVFVTMNVVIVINSQSGLSPELTVWDALGAILWTAGFCLEVVADRQKSAFNANPANEGKWIDEGLWSLSRHPNYLGEIMLWSGIALFGVPCFSGMEGLAWVSPIFVYILLTKVSGVPILDRRALEKWGEDAAYLQYRENTPQILPRLVR
;
A
#
# COMPACT_ATOMS: atom_id res chain seq x y z
N ASP A 1 -0.49 13.24 -23.19
CA ASP A 1 -1.57 12.46 -22.52
C ASP A 1 -1.66 10.99 -22.94
N VAL A 2 -1.33 10.63 -24.17
CA VAL A 2 -1.34 9.23 -24.65
C VAL A 2 -0.38 8.37 -23.84
N TYR A 3 0.86 8.82 -23.65
CA TYR A 3 1.86 8.08 -22.86
C TYR A 3 1.46 7.91 -21.38
N LYS A 4 0.79 8.88 -20.79
CA LYS A 4 0.31 8.77 -19.40
C LYS A 4 -0.75 7.69 -19.28
N ARG A 5 -1.68 7.61 -20.24
CA ARG A 5 -2.73 6.58 -20.27
C ARG A 5 -2.17 5.19 -20.52
N GLN A 6 -1.18 5.07 -21.40
CA GLN A 6 -0.47 3.80 -21.64
C GLN A 6 0.25 3.33 -20.39
N LEU A 7 0.96 4.24 -19.68
CA LEU A 7 1.62 3.92 -18.43
C LEU A 7 0.65 3.49 -17.34
N GLN A 8 -0.52 4.15 -17.25
CA GLN A 8 -1.60 3.74 -16.34
C GLN A 8 -2.15 2.35 -16.69
N GLY A 9 -2.36 2.07 -17.99
CA GLY A 9 -2.80 0.75 -18.45
C GLY A 9 -1.80 -0.35 -18.11
N LEU A 10 -0.52 -0.10 -18.34
CA LEU A 10 0.56 -1.03 -17.97
C LEU A 10 0.59 -1.26 -16.44
N TRP A 11 0.47 -0.21 -15.66
CA TRP A 11 0.40 -0.31 -14.21
C TRP A 11 -0.75 -1.22 -13.74
N VAL A 12 -1.97 -0.92 -14.22
CA VAL A 12 -3.14 -1.74 -13.89
C VAL A 12 -2.90 -3.19 -14.30
N PHE A 13 -2.38 -3.45 -15.49
CA PHE A 13 -2.09 -4.79 -15.98
C PHE A 13 -1.10 -5.54 -15.07
N VAL A 14 0.02 -4.91 -14.71
CA VAL A 14 1.03 -5.52 -13.83
C VAL A 14 0.48 -5.77 -12.43
N THR A 15 -0.30 -4.83 -11.88
CA THR A 15 -0.93 -5.00 -10.58
C THR A 15 -1.96 -6.13 -10.59
N MET A 16 -2.77 -6.22 -11.65
CA MET A 16 -3.80 -7.25 -11.79
C MET A 16 -3.25 -8.62 -12.21
N ASN A 17 -1.96 -8.72 -12.53
CA ASN A 17 -1.35 -9.96 -13.01
C ASN A 17 -1.63 -11.15 -12.07
N VAL A 18 -1.53 -10.96 -10.76
CA VAL A 18 -1.84 -12.01 -9.77
C VAL A 18 -3.27 -12.54 -9.91
N VAL A 19 -4.24 -11.65 -10.09
CA VAL A 19 -5.65 -12.02 -10.26
C VAL A 19 -5.85 -12.77 -11.59
N ILE A 20 -5.18 -12.30 -12.65
CA ILE A 20 -5.24 -12.94 -13.98
C ILE A 20 -4.68 -14.37 -13.89
N VAL A 21 -3.52 -14.53 -13.25
CA VAL A 21 -2.88 -15.85 -13.09
C VAL A 21 -3.78 -16.80 -12.29
N ILE A 22 -4.31 -16.37 -11.14
CA ILE A 22 -5.22 -17.19 -10.32
C ILE A 22 -6.44 -17.63 -11.16
N ASN A 23 -7.09 -16.70 -11.87
CA ASN A 23 -8.28 -17.00 -12.64
C ASN A 23 -8.02 -17.80 -13.93
N SER A 24 -6.78 -17.86 -14.41
CA SER A 24 -6.41 -18.66 -15.59
C SER A 24 -6.20 -20.15 -15.27
N GLN A 25 -6.10 -20.50 -13.98
CA GLN A 25 -5.86 -21.88 -13.59
C GLN A 25 -7.13 -22.73 -13.72
N SER A 26 -7.06 -23.74 -14.59
CA SER A 26 -8.10 -24.77 -14.70
C SER A 26 -7.81 -25.88 -13.69
N GLY A 27 -8.75 -26.18 -12.81
CA GLY A 27 -8.64 -27.29 -11.86
C GLY A 27 -8.22 -26.88 -10.45
N LEU A 28 -8.49 -25.65 -10.06
CA LEU A 28 -8.41 -25.26 -8.66
C LEU A 28 -9.27 -26.19 -7.81
N SER A 29 -8.65 -26.80 -6.79
CA SER A 29 -9.38 -27.57 -5.79
C SER A 29 -10.42 -26.66 -5.13
N PRO A 30 -11.67 -27.09 -5.00
CA PRO A 30 -12.68 -26.34 -4.25
C PRO A 30 -12.40 -26.35 -2.74
N GLU A 31 -11.39 -27.04 -2.28
CA GLU A 31 -11.04 -27.14 -0.87
C GLU A 31 -10.22 -25.92 -0.42
N LEU A 32 -10.69 -25.30 0.67
CA LEU A 32 -9.98 -24.18 1.28
C LEU A 32 -8.66 -24.67 1.89
N THR A 33 -7.62 -23.91 1.64
CA THR A 33 -6.28 -24.17 2.15
C THR A 33 -5.90 -23.17 3.26
N VAL A 34 -4.81 -23.43 3.95
CA VAL A 34 -4.26 -22.47 4.92
C VAL A 34 -3.88 -21.15 4.25
N TRP A 35 -3.51 -21.16 2.97
CA TRP A 35 -3.15 -19.97 2.21
C TRP A 35 -4.34 -19.06 1.96
N ASP A 36 -5.54 -19.64 1.78
CA ASP A 36 -6.78 -18.87 1.65
C ASP A 36 -7.10 -18.13 2.97
N ALA A 37 -6.94 -18.80 4.10
CA ALA A 37 -7.12 -18.18 5.40
C ALA A 37 -6.11 -17.05 5.65
N LEU A 38 -4.83 -17.30 5.37
CA LEU A 38 -3.77 -16.29 5.53
C LEU A 38 -3.98 -15.11 4.57
N GLY A 39 -4.33 -15.40 3.32
CA GLY A 39 -4.66 -14.40 2.31
C GLY A 39 -5.83 -13.51 2.74
N ALA A 40 -6.92 -14.12 3.21
CA ALA A 40 -8.10 -13.40 3.69
C ALA A 40 -7.78 -12.52 4.90
N ILE A 41 -7.03 -13.03 5.87
CA ILE A 41 -6.60 -12.26 7.06
C ILE A 41 -5.75 -11.07 6.65
N LEU A 42 -4.72 -11.30 5.81
CA LEU A 42 -3.81 -10.23 5.39
C LEU A 42 -4.53 -9.19 4.53
N TRP A 43 -5.40 -9.63 3.61
CA TRP A 43 -6.22 -8.74 2.78
C TRP A 43 -7.14 -7.88 3.63
N THR A 44 -7.87 -8.50 4.56
CA THR A 44 -8.81 -7.78 5.45
C THR A 44 -8.08 -6.79 6.34
N ALA A 45 -6.95 -7.19 6.93
CA ALA A 45 -6.13 -6.31 7.76
C ALA A 45 -5.60 -5.12 6.95
N GLY A 46 -5.11 -5.36 5.72
CA GLY A 46 -4.64 -4.32 4.80
C GLY A 46 -5.75 -3.35 4.42
N PHE A 47 -6.91 -3.86 4.02
CA PHE A 47 -8.08 -3.06 3.68
C PHE A 47 -8.57 -2.19 4.86
N CYS A 48 -8.67 -2.78 6.04
CA CYS A 48 -9.05 -2.03 7.24
C CYS A 48 -8.02 -0.92 7.58
N LEU A 49 -6.74 -1.24 7.48
CA LEU A 49 -5.67 -0.28 7.75
C LEU A 49 -5.74 0.90 6.77
N GLU A 50 -5.90 0.64 5.48
CA GLU A 50 -6.03 1.66 4.44
C GLU A 50 -7.26 2.55 4.67
N VAL A 51 -8.43 1.95 4.86
CA VAL A 51 -9.69 2.68 5.10
C VAL A 51 -9.62 3.55 6.35
N VAL A 52 -9.06 3.03 7.45
CA VAL A 52 -8.92 3.80 8.70
C VAL A 52 -7.93 4.94 8.52
N ALA A 53 -6.77 4.69 7.89
CA ALA A 53 -5.76 5.71 7.63
C ALA A 53 -6.33 6.86 6.77
N ASP A 54 -7.04 6.53 5.69
CA ASP A 54 -7.62 7.53 4.81
C ASP A 54 -8.76 8.31 5.46
N ARG A 55 -9.58 7.65 6.29
CA ARG A 55 -10.60 8.33 7.10
C ARG A 55 -9.99 9.31 8.11
N GLN A 56 -8.93 8.90 8.81
CA GLN A 56 -8.21 9.78 9.73
C GLN A 56 -7.68 11.01 8.99
N LYS A 57 -7.02 10.81 7.84
CA LYS A 57 -6.50 11.91 7.03
C LYS A 57 -7.58 12.83 6.49
N SER A 58 -8.69 12.25 6.04
CA SER A 58 -9.83 13.03 5.53
C SER A 58 -10.48 13.85 6.64
N ALA A 59 -10.66 13.28 7.83
CA ALA A 59 -11.20 13.99 8.99
C ALA A 59 -10.27 15.12 9.45
N PHE A 60 -8.95 14.85 9.49
CA PHE A 60 -7.95 15.86 9.83
C PHE A 60 -7.98 17.05 8.87
N ASN A 61 -8.02 16.78 7.57
CA ASN A 61 -8.05 17.80 6.52
C ASN A 61 -9.38 18.58 6.47
N ALA A 62 -10.48 17.97 6.89
CA ALA A 62 -11.79 18.62 6.95
C ALA A 62 -11.92 19.63 8.11
N ASN A 63 -11.05 19.58 9.11
CA ASN A 63 -11.07 20.48 10.23
C ASN A 63 -10.28 21.77 9.90
N PRO A 64 -10.95 22.96 9.86
CA PRO A 64 -10.29 24.23 9.55
C PRO A 64 -9.13 24.58 10.50
N ALA A 65 -9.16 24.09 11.76
CA ALA A 65 -8.06 24.30 12.72
C ALA A 65 -6.75 23.62 12.31
N ASN A 66 -6.80 22.68 11.36
CA ASN A 66 -5.65 21.94 10.83
C ASN A 66 -5.14 22.50 9.50
N GLU A 67 -5.70 23.61 9.03
CA GLU A 67 -5.24 24.21 7.78
C GLU A 67 -3.74 24.52 7.84
N GLY A 68 -3.03 24.11 6.80
CA GLY A 68 -1.57 24.29 6.72
C GLY A 68 -0.73 23.27 7.49
N LYS A 69 -1.33 22.43 8.33
CA LYS A 69 -0.62 21.41 9.14
C LYS A 69 -0.49 20.09 8.41
N TRP A 70 0.37 19.21 8.92
CA TRP A 70 0.45 17.79 8.57
C TRP A 70 -0.25 16.95 9.63
N ILE A 71 -0.68 15.76 9.25
CA ILE A 71 -1.24 14.79 10.20
C ILE A 71 -0.11 13.97 10.85
N ASP A 72 -0.11 13.90 12.18
CA ASP A 72 0.86 13.17 13.01
C ASP A 72 0.18 12.40 14.16
N GLU A 73 -1.12 12.19 14.06
CA GLU A 73 -1.94 11.50 15.05
C GLU A 73 -2.49 10.16 14.54
N GLY A 74 -2.97 9.32 15.44
CA GLY A 74 -3.53 8.01 15.10
C GLY A 74 -2.51 7.11 14.39
N LEU A 75 -2.91 6.51 13.27
CA LEU A 75 -2.02 5.66 12.45
C LEU A 75 -0.84 6.45 11.86
N TRP A 76 -1.03 7.74 11.62
CA TRP A 76 -0.01 8.61 11.03
C TRP A 76 1.11 8.97 12.01
N SER A 77 0.91 8.76 13.32
CA SER A 77 1.98 8.84 14.31
C SER A 77 2.90 7.62 14.30
N LEU A 78 2.44 6.49 13.78
CA LEU A 78 3.17 5.22 13.73
C LEU A 78 3.90 5.01 12.40
N SER A 79 3.33 5.54 11.32
CA SER A 79 3.86 5.48 9.95
C SER A 79 3.46 6.74 9.21
N ARG A 80 4.35 7.26 8.34
CA ARG A 80 4.04 8.43 7.49
C ARG A 80 3.11 8.11 6.32
N HIS A 81 2.99 6.83 5.97
CA HIS A 81 2.12 6.35 4.89
C HIS A 81 1.44 5.02 5.28
N PRO A 82 0.59 5.04 6.33
CA PRO A 82 -0.06 3.81 6.81
C PRO A 82 -1.04 3.21 5.80
N ASN A 83 -1.67 4.03 4.96
CA ASN A 83 -2.53 3.60 3.86
C ASN A 83 -1.75 2.83 2.79
N TYR A 84 -0.51 3.20 2.49
CA TYR A 84 0.33 2.45 1.55
C TYR A 84 0.74 1.09 2.11
N LEU A 85 0.97 0.99 3.42
CA LEU A 85 1.16 -0.31 4.06
C LEU A 85 -0.09 -1.17 3.88
N GLY A 86 -1.28 -0.59 4.06
CA GLY A 86 -2.55 -1.26 3.82
C GLY A 86 -2.66 -1.82 2.41
N GLU A 87 -2.37 -1.02 1.40
CA GLU A 87 -2.41 -1.41 0.00
C GLU A 87 -1.39 -2.53 -0.32
N ILE A 88 -0.17 -2.45 0.20
CA ILE A 88 0.85 -3.51 0.03
C ILE A 88 0.38 -4.82 0.67
N MET A 89 -0.20 -4.76 1.87
CA MET A 89 -0.77 -5.94 2.55
C MET A 89 -1.94 -6.53 1.76
N LEU A 90 -2.82 -5.70 1.20
CA LEU A 90 -3.96 -6.11 0.40
C LEU A 90 -3.51 -6.92 -0.83
N TRP A 91 -2.59 -6.39 -1.63
CA TRP A 91 -2.07 -7.10 -2.81
C TRP A 91 -1.25 -8.34 -2.45
N SER A 92 -0.53 -8.31 -1.34
CA SER A 92 0.16 -9.49 -0.81
C SER A 92 -0.84 -10.57 -0.36
N GLY A 93 -1.95 -10.17 0.26
CA GLY A 93 -3.05 -11.08 0.62
C GLY A 93 -3.67 -11.76 -0.59
N ILE A 94 -3.90 -11.00 -1.69
CA ILE A 94 -4.38 -11.58 -2.95
C ILE A 94 -3.37 -12.60 -3.51
N ALA A 95 -2.07 -12.30 -3.45
CA ALA A 95 -1.05 -13.24 -3.93
C ALA A 95 -1.01 -14.55 -3.11
N LEU A 96 -1.31 -14.50 -1.81
CA LEU A 96 -1.38 -15.69 -0.98
C LEU A 96 -2.47 -16.67 -1.41
N PHE A 97 -3.62 -16.19 -1.90
CA PHE A 97 -4.66 -17.08 -2.47
C PHE A 97 -4.16 -17.90 -3.66
N GLY A 98 -3.18 -17.36 -4.39
CA GLY A 98 -2.61 -18.06 -5.55
C GLY A 98 -1.53 -19.08 -5.22
N VAL A 99 -0.97 -19.07 -3.99
CA VAL A 99 0.16 -19.95 -3.64
C VAL A 99 -0.04 -21.41 -3.98
N PRO A 100 -1.21 -22.03 -3.74
CA PRO A 100 -1.43 -23.43 -4.13
C PRO A 100 -1.35 -23.70 -5.63
N CYS A 101 -1.51 -22.66 -6.45
CA CYS A 101 -1.53 -22.73 -7.91
C CYS A 101 -0.18 -22.35 -8.55
N PHE A 102 0.75 -21.79 -7.77
CA PHE A 102 2.01 -21.27 -8.30
C PHE A 102 3.04 -22.40 -8.46
N SER A 103 2.99 -23.06 -9.59
CA SER A 103 3.97 -24.05 -10.03
C SER A 103 4.63 -23.55 -11.33
N GLY A 104 5.96 -23.35 -11.31
CA GLY A 104 6.66 -22.86 -12.52
C GLY A 104 6.44 -21.38 -12.80
N MET A 105 5.95 -21.03 -13.99
CA MET A 105 5.78 -19.65 -14.46
C MET A 105 4.71 -18.87 -13.72
N GLU A 106 3.77 -19.54 -13.05
CA GLU A 106 2.71 -18.93 -12.25
C GLU A 106 3.28 -18.14 -11.04
N GLY A 107 4.49 -18.50 -10.60
CA GLY A 107 5.24 -17.73 -9.61
C GLY A 107 5.48 -16.27 -10.00
N LEU A 108 5.38 -15.91 -11.29
CA LEU A 108 5.39 -14.51 -11.74
C LEU A 108 4.24 -13.67 -11.19
N ALA A 109 3.21 -14.31 -10.64
CA ALA A 109 2.14 -13.59 -9.92
C ALA A 109 2.66 -12.73 -8.75
N TRP A 110 3.78 -13.14 -8.11
CA TRP A 110 4.45 -12.33 -7.08
C TRP A 110 5.01 -11.00 -7.59
N VAL A 111 5.13 -10.82 -8.90
CA VAL A 111 5.48 -9.51 -9.49
C VAL A 111 4.47 -8.45 -9.08
N SER A 112 3.20 -8.78 -8.91
CA SER A 112 2.14 -7.84 -8.55
C SER A 112 2.41 -7.13 -7.20
N PRO A 113 2.47 -7.80 -6.05
CA PRO A 113 2.72 -7.12 -4.77
C PRO A 113 4.12 -6.47 -4.71
N ILE A 114 5.13 -7.06 -5.34
CA ILE A 114 6.48 -6.46 -5.43
C ILE A 114 6.42 -5.16 -6.23
N PHE A 115 5.71 -5.16 -7.35
CA PHE A 115 5.52 -3.98 -8.18
C PHE A 115 4.80 -2.87 -7.42
N VAL A 116 3.70 -3.18 -6.71
CA VAL A 116 2.97 -2.21 -5.88
C VAL A 116 3.89 -1.61 -4.81
N TYR A 117 4.66 -2.46 -4.12
CA TYR A 117 5.64 -1.97 -3.15
C TYR A 117 6.65 -1.00 -3.77
N ILE A 118 7.29 -1.38 -4.89
CA ILE A 118 8.28 -0.52 -5.57
C ILE A 118 7.63 0.76 -6.07
N LEU A 119 6.46 0.67 -6.67
CA LEU A 119 5.73 1.79 -7.19
C LEU A 119 5.42 2.83 -6.11
N LEU A 120 4.84 2.40 -5.00
CA LEU A 120 4.46 3.27 -3.90
C LEU A 120 5.67 3.84 -3.15
N THR A 121 6.74 3.04 -2.96
CA THR A 121 7.87 3.46 -2.13
C THR A 121 9.00 4.13 -2.89
N LYS A 122 9.17 3.85 -4.21
CA LYS A 122 10.34 4.28 -4.97
C LYS A 122 10.02 5.15 -6.19
N VAL A 123 8.82 5.02 -6.77
CA VAL A 123 8.50 5.64 -8.06
C VAL A 123 7.52 6.81 -7.92
N SER A 124 6.31 6.56 -7.43
CA SER A 124 5.22 7.55 -7.53
C SER A 124 4.61 7.96 -6.19
N GLY A 125 4.54 7.10 -5.20
CA GLY A 125 3.90 7.37 -3.93
C GLY A 125 4.74 8.26 -3.01
N VAL A 126 5.53 7.60 -2.15
CA VAL A 126 6.35 8.26 -1.13
C VAL A 126 7.27 9.35 -1.69
N PRO A 127 8.03 9.14 -2.79
CA PRO A 127 8.97 10.17 -3.26
C PRO A 127 8.29 11.49 -3.63
N ILE A 128 7.11 11.40 -4.26
CA ILE A 128 6.36 12.60 -4.68
C ILE A 128 5.76 13.31 -3.46
N LEU A 129 5.18 12.55 -2.53
CA LEU A 129 4.57 13.11 -1.34
C LEU A 129 5.61 13.70 -0.38
N ASP A 130 6.74 13.01 -0.18
CA ASP A 130 7.84 13.51 0.66
C ASP A 130 8.42 14.81 0.10
N ARG A 131 8.59 14.90 -1.23
CA ARG A 131 9.06 16.15 -1.86
C ARG A 131 8.10 17.30 -1.63
N ARG A 132 6.81 17.11 -1.90
CA ARG A 132 5.77 18.12 -1.67
C ARG A 132 5.66 18.54 -0.20
N ALA A 133 5.82 17.58 0.70
CA ALA A 133 5.80 17.84 2.14
C ALA A 133 7.02 18.67 2.59
N LEU A 134 8.21 18.38 2.05
CA LEU A 134 9.41 19.20 2.30
C LEU A 134 9.30 20.60 1.69
N GLU A 135 8.71 20.74 0.50
CA GLU A 135 8.44 22.06 -0.10
C GLU A 135 7.49 22.90 0.77
N LYS A 136 6.54 22.26 1.48
CA LYS A 136 5.55 22.94 2.30
C LYS A 136 5.98 23.16 3.74
N TRP A 137 6.66 22.19 4.35
CA TRP A 137 6.98 22.16 5.78
C TRP A 137 8.46 21.93 6.08
N GLY A 138 9.34 21.97 5.08
CA GLY A 138 10.76 21.65 5.26
C GLY A 138 11.55 22.63 6.13
N GLU A 139 11.01 23.82 6.42
CA GLU A 139 11.60 24.80 7.35
C GLU A 139 11.02 24.67 8.77
N ASP A 140 9.98 23.85 8.99
CA ASP A 140 9.37 23.63 10.28
C ASP A 140 10.11 22.54 11.07
N ALA A 141 10.73 22.94 12.19
CA ALA A 141 11.49 22.02 13.04
C ALA A 141 10.64 20.89 13.61
N ALA A 142 9.35 21.13 13.91
CA ALA A 142 8.45 20.11 14.41
C ALA A 142 8.12 19.07 13.32
N TYR A 143 7.93 19.52 12.06
CA TYR A 143 7.76 18.61 10.93
C TYR A 143 9.00 17.75 10.69
N LEU A 144 10.19 18.34 10.71
CA LEU A 144 11.45 17.61 10.53
C LEU A 144 11.64 16.56 11.63
N GLN A 145 11.33 16.90 12.87
CA GLN A 145 11.35 15.96 14.00
C GLN A 145 10.35 14.82 13.82
N TYR A 146 9.11 15.11 13.41
CA TYR A 146 8.11 14.09 13.06
C TYR A 146 8.63 13.16 11.97
N ARG A 147 9.15 13.73 10.88
CA ARG A 147 9.68 12.98 9.74
C ARG A 147 10.84 12.06 10.11
N GLU A 148 11.71 12.48 11.03
CA GLU A 148 12.85 11.68 11.51
C GLU A 148 12.41 10.54 12.43
N ASN A 149 11.45 10.83 13.32
CA ASN A 149 10.99 9.88 14.32
C ASN A 149 9.96 8.87 13.79
N THR A 150 9.24 9.21 12.71
CA THR A 150 8.17 8.39 12.15
C THR A 150 8.62 7.71 10.85
N PRO A 151 8.68 6.37 10.81
CA PRO A 151 9.12 5.63 9.63
C PRO A 151 8.15 5.80 8.45
N GLN A 152 8.64 5.54 7.24
CA GLN A 152 7.87 5.76 6.01
C GLN A 152 6.66 4.82 5.88
N ILE A 153 6.87 3.51 6.08
CA ILE A 153 5.87 2.48 5.80
C ILE A 153 5.65 1.58 7.03
N LEU A 154 6.69 0.83 7.43
CA LEU A 154 6.55 -0.12 8.53
C LEU A 154 6.54 0.62 9.87
N PRO A 155 5.47 0.47 10.68
CA PRO A 155 5.40 1.12 11.97
C PRO A 155 6.49 0.63 12.92
N ARG A 156 7.05 1.52 13.74
CA ARG A 156 7.86 1.11 14.89
C ARG A 156 6.90 0.61 15.98
N LEU A 157 6.92 -0.69 16.22
CA LEU A 157 6.09 -1.32 17.26
C LEU A 157 6.67 -1.13 18.68
N VAL A 158 7.89 -0.66 18.78
CA VAL A 158 8.57 -0.41 20.07
C VAL A 158 9.16 1.01 20.02
N ARG A 159 8.77 1.86 20.97
CA ARG A 159 9.42 3.13 21.27
C ARG A 159 10.56 2.95 22.23
#